data_fad6105c11f9275b17a0625666178ade
#
_entry.id   fad6105c11f9275b17a0625666178ade
#
_cell.length_a   1.000
_cell.length_b   1.000
_cell.length_c   1.000
_cell.angle_alpha   90.00
_cell.angle_beta   90.00
_cell.angle_gamma   90.00
#
_symmetry.space_group_name_H-M   'P 1'
#
loop_
_entity.id
_entity.type
_entity.pdbx_description
1 polymer ?
#
loop_
_entity_poly.entity_id
_entity_poly.type
_entity_poly.pdbx_seq_one_letter_code
_entity_poly.pdbx_strand_id
1 'polypeptide(L)'
;MEWKHCPLSKDGQLYVNENIMFFCIIIQRKVIKLSYSANTNICVSVSSDITDWDSINWNRVERYVDKQQKRIYKAEVNKDKRKVRNIQRMLTQSKAVLLLAVRRVTEINKGRNTPGPDGFLAKTSKAKGELVDRLSKKNIYDYKPSPTQRIYIPKKNGKMRPLSIPNISDRINQERIRIILEPQMEARFEPTSYGFRPKRGVYDAIERIFYNIKSNNWCWVFEGDFKGCFDNLSHDFILKQLKGFPLKGVVERILKAGYLDNNVFNETDKGTPQGGLLSPLLANIALSGLEECLNISYKEENYNQNGEKRTTYRTNGKYRVVRYADDFVIFSKTKEEIEEVRNLLEPYLDERGLELAEDKTRITHTHNGFTFLGFNCRLYKKQNRYKCLIKPSKESIKKAKERIRDIFKECHGHNVDYLIERLNPVIKGIGYFWRTSVAKETYSKMDNYIWTKLFKFLKRLHPNKGIKWIIKKYFPQYDSEGNFIGKWTLVGPNDKNQLFKMSSIPIRRWNLIKFNYSPYDVSKTEYFETRSKNQFSRR
;
A
#
# COMPACT_ATOMS: atom_id res chain seq x y z
N MET A 1 12.70 -17.30 10.16
CA MET A 1 13.20 -16.00 9.64
C MET A 1 12.89 -14.92 10.65
N GLU A 2 13.92 -14.41 11.27
CA GLU A 2 13.86 -13.48 12.39
C GLU A 2 13.36 -12.10 11.95
N TRP A 3 12.39 -11.60 12.69
CA TRP A 3 11.89 -10.23 12.60
C TRP A 3 12.69 -9.35 13.55
N LYS A 4 13.82 -8.84 13.11
CA LYS A 4 14.56 -7.83 13.86
C LYS A 4 14.13 -6.44 13.40
N HIS A 5 13.70 -5.63 14.38
CA HIS A 5 13.51 -4.17 14.40
C HIS A 5 12.99 -3.47 13.13
N CYS A 6 11.79 -2.94 13.25
CA CYS A 6 11.27 -1.92 12.31
C CYS A 6 11.74 -0.54 12.81
N PRO A 7 12.70 0.13 12.17
CA PRO A 7 13.02 1.50 12.51
C PRO A 7 11.94 2.44 12.01
N LEU A 8 11.50 3.34 12.86
CA LEU A 8 10.61 4.45 12.56
C LEU A 8 11.30 5.38 11.55
N SER A 9 10.68 5.67 10.42
CA SER A 9 11.12 6.78 9.58
C SER A 9 10.64 8.10 10.19
N LYS A 10 11.48 9.12 10.15
CA LYS A 10 11.22 10.45 10.74
C LYS A 10 10.02 11.21 10.13
N ASP A 11 9.44 10.72 9.04
CA ASP A 11 8.46 11.46 8.25
C ASP A 11 7.01 10.95 8.36
N GLY A 12 6.77 10.06 9.27
CA GLY A 12 5.40 9.72 9.65
C GLY A 12 4.48 9.21 8.53
N GLN A 13 4.95 8.62 7.45
CA GLN A 13 4.11 8.07 6.39
C GLN A 13 3.92 6.56 6.52
N LEU A 14 2.67 6.13 6.47
CA LEU A 14 2.26 4.73 6.34
C LEU A 14 2.50 4.26 4.90
N TYR A 15 3.52 3.43 4.69
CA TYR A 15 3.64 2.64 3.47
C TYR A 15 3.05 1.26 3.73
N VAL A 16 1.90 1.00 3.13
CA VAL A 16 1.31 -0.34 3.10
C VAL A 16 1.92 -1.09 1.94
N ASN A 17 2.75 -2.08 2.21
CA ASN A 17 3.19 -3.02 1.19
C ASN A 17 2.22 -4.21 1.19
N GLU A 18 1.43 -4.33 0.15
CA GLU A 18 0.18 -5.07 0.06
C GLU A 18 0.30 -6.59 0.01
N ASN A 19 1.49 -7.10 -0.06
CA ASN A 19 1.70 -8.55 -0.01
C ASN A 19 2.01 -9.11 1.38
N ILE A 20 2.16 -8.22 2.37
CA ILE A 20 2.26 -8.61 3.79
C ILE A 20 1.56 -7.51 4.58
N MET A 21 0.30 -7.76 4.97
CA MET A 21 -0.46 -6.91 5.87
C MET A 21 0.23 -6.81 7.23
N PHE A 22 1.15 -5.86 7.42
CA PHE A 22 1.64 -5.47 8.74
C PHE A 22 2.06 -4.01 8.80
N PHE A 23 1.58 -3.37 9.83
CA PHE A 23 1.53 -1.99 10.21
C PHE A 23 2.82 -1.45 10.81
N CYS A 24 3.12 -0.19 10.51
CA CYS A 24 3.91 0.68 11.38
C CYS A 24 3.15 2.00 11.56
N ILE A 25 3.00 2.43 12.79
CA ILE A 25 2.29 3.64 13.19
C ILE A 25 3.28 4.70 13.65
N ILE A 26 2.87 5.90 13.35
CA ILE A 26 3.54 7.17 13.52
C ILE A 26 3.25 7.80 14.86
N ILE A 27 4.21 8.51 15.43
CA ILE A 27 3.94 9.63 16.35
C ILE A 27 4.95 10.77 16.17
N GLN A 28 4.39 11.95 16.04
CA GLN A 28 4.76 13.33 16.41
C GLN A 28 5.75 14.20 15.61
N ARG A 29 5.14 15.26 15.26
CA ARG A 29 5.36 16.64 14.80
C ARG A 29 6.61 17.37 15.27
N LYS A 30 7.24 18.12 14.35
CA LYS A 30 7.62 19.52 14.55
C LYS A 30 7.56 20.28 13.23
N VAL A 31 6.91 21.43 13.26
CA VAL A 31 6.76 22.38 12.14
C VAL A 31 7.90 23.38 12.22
N ILE A 32 8.61 23.60 11.12
CA ILE A 32 9.51 24.76 10.93
C ILE A 32 9.13 25.43 9.62
N LYS A 33 8.73 26.70 9.73
CA LYS A 33 8.58 27.64 8.62
C LYS A 33 9.96 28.13 8.19
N LEU A 34 10.23 28.14 6.89
CA LEU A 34 11.35 28.87 6.32
C LEU A 34 10.96 29.58 5.03
N SER A 35 11.35 30.82 4.94
CA SER A 35 11.10 31.82 3.92
C SER A 35 11.87 31.56 2.60
N TYR A 36 11.31 32.05 1.51
CA TYR A 36 11.83 31.96 0.15
C TYR A 36 12.99 32.92 -0.11
N SER A 37 13.99 32.50 -0.86
CA SER A 37 14.72 33.35 -1.81
C SER A 37 15.07 32.54 -3.08
N ALA A 38 14.99 33.24 -4.21
CA ALA A 38 15.06 32.67 -5.55
C ALA A 38 16.48 32.67 -6.14
N ASN A 39 16.66 31.81 -7.13
CA ASN A 39 17.74 31.76 -8.15
C ASN A 39 19.16 31.41 -7.72
N THR A 40 19.60 30.24 -8.18
CA THR A 40 20.95 30.14 -8.78
C THR A 40 21.08 28.83 -9.61
N ASN A 41 21.61 28.97 -10.81
CA ASN A 41 22.01 27.90 -11.71
C ASN A 41 23.11 27.05 -11.06
N ILE A 42 22.99 25.71 -11.19
CA ILE A 42 24.03 24.80 -10.72
C ILE A 42 24.82 24.32 -11.93
N CYS A 43 25.98 24.93 -12.13
CA CYS A 43 27.09 24.21 -12.76
C CYS A 43 27.74 23.34 -11.70
N VAL A 44 27.68 22.04 -11.83
CA VAL A 44 28.47 21.10 -11.04
C VAL A 44 29.74 20.85 -11.81
N SER A 45 30.87 21.38 -11.34
CA SER A 45 32.20 21.03 -11.79
C SER A 45 32.42 19.52 -11.61
N VAL A 46 32.89 18.88 -12.68
CA VAL A 46 33.24 17.44 -12.66
C VAL A 46 34.62 17.32 -12.02
N SER A 47 34.66 17.07 -10.72
CA SER A 47 35.84 16.50 -10.06
C SER A 47 35.68 14.98 -10.03
N SER A 48 36.78 14.25 -10.13
CA SER A 48 36.88 12.78 -10.16
C SER A 48 36.51 12.08 -8.85
N ASP A 49 35.90 12.79 -7.92
CA ASP A 49 35.59 12.30 -6.59
C ASP A 49 34.26 11.55 -6.57
N ILE A 50 34.26 10.44 -5.84
CA ILE A 50 33.07 9.62 -5.57
C ILE A 50 31.95 10.52 -5.03
N THR A 51 30.73 10.35 -5.54
CA THR A 51 29.56 11.09 -5.04
C THR A 51 29.45 10.91 -3.53
N ASP A 52 29.71 12.01 -2.79
CA ASP A 52 29.52 12.01 -1.33
C ASP A 52 28.04 11.93 -0.99
N TRP A 53 27.63 10.74 -0.52
CA TRP A 53 26.24 10.41 -0.24
C TRP A 53 25.67 11.19 0.94
N ASP A 54 26.50 11.49 1.94
CA ASP A 54 26.05 12.13 3.19
C ASP A 54 25.90 13.64 3.04
N SER A 55 26.57 14.25 2.05
CA SER A 55 26.46 15.69 1.73
C SER A 55 25.28 16.05 0.82
N ILE A 56 24.52 15.06 0.33
CA ILE A 56 23.42 15.29 -0.62
C ILE A 56 22.27 16.08 0.02
N ASN A 57 21.92 17.21 -0.57
CA ASN A 57 20.71 17.96 -0.17
C ASN A 57 19.44 17.29 -0.73
N TRP A 58 18.92 16.32 0.02
CA TRP A 58 17.74 15.53 -0.38
C TRP A 58 16.50 16.37 -0.63
N ASN A 59 16.27 17.43 0.16
CA ASN A 59 15.13 18.32 -0.05
C ASN A 59 15.16 19.03 -1.41
N ARG A 60 16.34 19.33 -1.92
CA ARG A 60 16.53 19.94 -3.24
C ARG A 60 16.28 18.91 -4.35
N VAL A 61 16.81 17.72 -4.17
CA VAL A 61 16.63 16.61 -5.12
C VAL A 61 15.15 16.23 -5.24
N GLU A 62 14.46 16.05 -4.12
CA GLU A 62 13.04 15.72 -4.08
C GLU A 62 12.17 16.80 -4.71
N ARG A 63 12.40 18.08 -4.35
CA ARG A 63 11.65 19.20 -4.94
C ARG A 63 11.84 19.33 -6.44
N TYR A 64 13.06 19.10 -6.93
CA TYR A 64 13.31 19.12 -8.39
C TYR A 64 12.50 18.04 -9.11
N VAL A 65 12.57 16.79 -8.65
CA VAL A 65 11.87 15.67 -9.28
C VAL A 65 10.35 15.85 -9.17
N ASP A 66 9.82 16.23 -8.00
CA ASP A 66 8.40 16.51 -7.79
C ASP A 66 7.88 17.59 -8.77
N LYS A 67 8.65 18.69 -8.94
CA LYS A 67 8.31 19.72 -9.92
C LYS A 67 8.18 19.17 -11.34
N GLN A 68 9.10 18.29 -11.76
CA GLN A 68 9.03 17.71 -13.11
C GLN A 68 7.89 16.70 -13.25
N GLN A 69 7.63 15.90 -12.22
CA GLN A 69 6.50 14.98 -12.18
C GLN A 69 5.16 15.72 -12.30
N LYS A 70 4.98 16.82 -11.59
CA LYS A 70 3.80 17.69 -11.72
C LYS A 70 3.66 18.29 -13.13
N ARG A 71 4.78 18.63 -13.78
CA ARG A 71 4.76 19.09 -15.18
C ARG A 71 4.35 18.00 -16.17
N ILE A 72 4.80 16.75 -15.97
CA ILE A 72 4.37 15.59 -16.77
C ILE A 72 2.87 15.40 -16.61
N TYR A 73 2.38 15.34 -15.37
CA TYR A 73 0.96 15.16 -15.07
C TYR A 73 0.10 16.24 -15.77
N LYS A 74 0.44 17.52 -15.57
CA LYS A 74 -0.28 18.63 -16.21
C LYS A 74 -0.26 18.57 -17.74
N ALA A 75 0.87 18.19 -18.35
CA ALA A 75 0.98 18.04 -19.79
C ALA A 75 0.13 16.88 -20.31
N GLU A 76 0.06 15.76 -19.58
CA GLU A 76 -0.78 14.61 -19.95
C GLU A 76 -2.28 14.94 -19.84
N VAL A 77 -2.72 15.62 -18.77
CA VAL A 77 -4.10 16.11 -18.61
C VAL A 77 -4.48 17.02 -19.78
N ASN A 78 -3.56 17.89 -20.21
CA ASN A 78 -3.77 18.78 -21.36
C ASN A 78 -3.57 18.10 -22.73
N LYS A 79 -3.34 16.77 -22.77
CA LYS A 79 -3.09 15.98 -23.99
C LYS A 79 -1.86 16.42 -24.79
N ASP A 80 -0.93 17.18 -24.19
CA ASP A 80 0.34 17.62 -24.81
C ASP A 80 1.38 16.50 -24.78
N LYS A 81 1.21 15.53 -25.66
CA LYS A 81 2.08 14.34 -25.76
C LYS A 81 3.54 14.69 -26.09
N ARG A 82 3.80 15.82 -26.79
CA ARG A 82 5.16 16.26 -27.11
C ARG A 82 5.89 16.70 -25.85
N LYS A 83 5.24 17.54 -25.04
CA LYS A 83 5.79 18.04 -23.77
C LYS A 83 6.02 16.93 -22.77
N VAL A 84 5.09 15.98 -22.65
CA VAL A 84 5.27 14.76 -21.81
C VAL A 84 6.55 14.04 -22.20
N ARG A 85 6.72 13.70 -23.49
CA ARG A 85 7.90 12.98 -23.97
C ARG A 85 9.22 13.76 -23.74
N ASN A 86 9.19 15.08 -23.95
CA ASN A 86 10.38 15.89 -23.77
C ASN A 86 10.84 15.92 -22.31
N ILE A 87 9.89 16.10 -21.36
CA ILE A 87 10.22 16.08 -19.92
C ILE A 87 10.69 14.67 -19.50
N GLN A 88 10.04 13.62 -19.99
CA GLN A 88 10.45 12.24 -19.72
C GLN A 88 11.88 11.96 -20.22
N ARG A 89 12.22 12.37 -21.45
CA ARG A 89 13.60 12.24 -22.00
C ARG A 89 14.62 12.98 -21.14
N MET A 90 14.33 14.21 -20.74
CA MET A 90 15.20 14.97 -19.84
C MET A 90 15.42 14.22 -18.51
N LEU A 91 14.38 13.61 -17.94
CA LEU A 91 14.48 12.88 -16.68
C LEU A 91 15.23 11.55 -16.78
N THR A 92 15.30 10.93 -17.96
CA THR A 92 16.09 9.70 -18.16
C THR A 92 17.59 9.90 -17.87
N GLN A 93 18.10 11.11 -18.08
CA GLN A 93 19.49 11.48 -17.86
C GLN A 93 19.71 12.22 -16.52
N SER A 94 18.66 12.44 -15.75
CA SER A 94 18.71 13.23 -14.51
C SER A 94 19.44 12.50 -13.38
N LYS A 95 20.55 13.06 -12.89
CA LYS A 95 21.24 12.57 -11.67
C LYS A 95 20.28 12.60 -10.45
N ALA A 96 19.36 13.56 -10.37
CA ALA A 96 18.38 13.64 -9.29
C ALA A 96 17.43 12.44 -9.26
N VAL A 97 16.94 11.96 -10.42
CA VAL A 97 16.12 10.75 -10.52
C VAL A 97 16.92 9.51 -10.10
N LEU A 98 18.18 9.42 -10.52
CA LEU A 98 19.06 8.32 -10.13
C LEU A 98 19.32 8.32 -8.62
N LEU A 99 19.61 9.46 -8.01
CA LEU A 99 19.81 9.60 -6.57
C LEU A 99 18.60 9.13 -5.77
N LEU A 100 17.39 9.58 -6.14
CA LEU A 100 16.15 9.14 -5.48
C LEU A 100 15.91 7.64 -5.65
N ALA A 101 16.20 7.09 -6.82
CA ALA A 101 16.05 5.66 -7.07
C ALA A 101 17.03 4.84 -6.21
N VAL A 102 18.29 5.25 -6.11
CA VAL A 102 19.29 4.60 -5.25
C VAL A 102 18.85 4.70 -3.78
N ARG A 103 18.48 5.88 -3.29
CA ARG A 103 18.01 6.09 -1.91
C ARG A 103 16.82 5.19 -1.58
N ARG A 104 15.83 5.12 -2.48
CA ARG A 104 14.65 4.29 -2.28
C ARG A 104 15.01 2.81 -2.15
N VAL A 105 15.87 2.31 -3.02
CA VAL A 105 16.22 0.88 -3.05
C VAL A 105 17.10 0.49 -1.87
N THR A 106 18.08 1.34 -1.50
CA THR A 106 19.13 1.00 -0.52
C THR A 106 18.82 1.44 0.90
N GLU A 107 17.86 2.36 1.11
CA GLU A 107 17.52 2.88 2.45
C GLU A 107 16.07 2.68 2.83
N ILE A 108 15.13 3.03 1.94
CA ILE A 108 13.71 3.13 2.27
C ILE A 108 13.01 1.78 2.14
N ASN A 109 13.29 1.02 1.09
CA ASN A 109 12.62 -0.23 0.82
C ASN A 109 12.97 -1.31 1.86
N LYS A 110 11.99 -2.11 2.24
CA LYS A 110 12.19 -3.24 3.16
C LYS A 110 13.17 -4.30 2.61
N GLY A 111 13.19 -4.48 1.29
CA GLY A 111 14.11 -5.40 0.60
C GLY A 111 15.55 -4.89 0.47
N ARG A 112 15.93 -3.77 1.09
CA ARG A 112 17.29 -3.20 1.02
C ARG A 112 18.40 -4.16 1.45
N ASN A 113 18.10 -5.09 2.34
CA ASN A 113 19.02 -6.11 2.84
C ASN A 113 18.88 -7.47 2.13
N THR A 114 18.07 -7.55 1.08
CA THR A 114 17.89 -8.78 0.29
C THR A 114 18.65 -8.64 -1.01
N PRO A 115 19.76 -9.38 -1.22
CA PRO A 115 20.50 -9.34 -2.47
C PRO A 115 19.69 -9.95 -3.62
N GLY A 116 20.10 -9.65 -4.85
CA GLY A 116 19.67 -10.38 -6.04
C GLY A 116 20.59 -11.58 -6.33
N PRO A 117 20.50 -12.17 -7.54
CA PRO A 117 21.39 -13.25 -7.97
C PRO A 117 22.88 -12.92 -7.87
N ASP A 118 23.26 -11.63 -8.02
CA ASP A 118 24.64 -11.14 -7.96
C ASP A 118 25.20 -11.02 -6.54
N GLY A 119 24.40 -11.27 -5.50
CA GLY A 119 24.79 -11.16 -4.09
C GLY A 119 25.11 -9.73 -3.62
N PHE A 120 25.02 -8.72 -4.48
CA PHE A 120 25.45 -7.35 -4.19
C PHE A 120 24.47 -6.60 -3.29
N LEU A 121 25.03 -5.86 -2.29
CA LEU A 121 24.31 -4.93 -1.42
C LEU A 121 25.12 -3.64 -1.22
N ALA A 122 24.49 -2.47 -1.39
CA ALA A 122 25.10 -1.17 -1.09
C ALA A 122 24.71 -0.71 0.34
N LYS A 123 25.45 -1.17 1.36
CA LYS A 123 25.14 -0.91 2.76
C LYS A 123 25.72 0.42 3.29
N THR A 124 26.92 0.83 2.83
CA THR A 124 27.63 2.03 3.28
C THR A 124 27.35 3.22 2.38
N SER A 125 27.52 4.45 2.91
CA SER A 125 27.40 5.69 2.12
C SER A 125 28.39 5.71 0.93
N LYS A 126 29.61 5.23 1.13
CA LYS A 126 30.61 5.09 0.05
C LYS A 126 30.11 4.17 -1.04
N ALA A 127 29.61 2.96 -0.71
CA ALA A 127 29.10 2.01 -1.70
C ALA A 127 27.89 2.55 -2.47
N LYS A 128 27.06 3.39 -1.84
CA LYS A 128 25.93 4.07 -2.52
C LYS A 128 26.42 5.13 -3.48
N GLY A 129 27.41 5.94 -3.08
CA GLY A 129 28.05 6.93 -3.95
C GLY A 129 28.68 6.29 -5.18
N GLU A 130 29.50 5.25 -4.99
CA GLU A 130 30.12 4.47 -6.07
C GLU A 130 29.06 3.87 -7.02
N LEU A 131 27.94 3.38 -6.46
CA LEU A 131 26.82 2.85 -7.25
C LEU A 131 26.16 3.94 -8.10
N VAL A 132 25.97 5.16 -7.57
CA VAL A 132 25.46 6.30 -8.32
C VAL A 132 26.40 6.62 -9.48
N ASP A 133 27.71 6.72 -9.23
CA ASP A 133 28.69 7.08 -10.25
C ASP A 133 28.81 6.02 -11.33
N ARG A 134 28.79 4.74 -10.95
CA ARG A 134 28.77 3.62 -11.89
C ARG A 134 27.53 3.63 -12.80
N LEU A 135 26.34 3.91 -12.23
CA LEU A 135 25.08 3.94 -12.99
C LEU A 135 24.89 5.23 -13.79
N SER A 136 25.49 6.35 -13.37
CA SER A 136 25.44 7.62 -14.10
C SER A 136 26.21 7.58 -15.42
N LYS A 137 27.29 6.78 -15.49
CA LYS A 137 28.10 6.57 -16.70
C LYS A 137 27.40 5.68 -17.75
N LYS A 138 26.33 4.96 -17.36
CA LYS A 138 25.61 4.05 -18.24
C LYS A 138 24.35 4.73 -18.79
N ASN A 139 24.18 4.65 -20.11
CA ASN A 139 22.94 5.12 -20.72
C ASN A 139 21.81 4.14 -20.40
N ILE A 140 20.69 4.66 -19.84
CA ILE A 140 19.54 3.82 -19.47
C ILE A 140 18.87 3.17 -20.70
N TYR A 141 19.00 3.76 -21.89
CA TYR A 141 18.46 3.18 -23.11
C TYR A 141 19.14 1.87 -23.51
N ASP A 142 20.40 1.69 -23.13
CA ASP A 142 21.20 0.48 -23.44
C ASP A 142 21.14 -0.55 -22.30
N TYR A 143 20.36 -0.24 -21.24
CA TYR A 143 20.25 -1.11 -20.09
C TYR A 143 19.65 -2.46 -20.46
N LYS A 144 20.37 -3.53 -20.08
CA LYS A 144 19.95 -4.93 -20.19
C LYS A 144 19.72 -5.47 -18.77
N PRO A 145 18.49 -5.84 -18.40
CA PRO A 145 18.20 -6.41 -17.08
C PRO A 145 18.77 -7.83 -16.97
N SER A 146 19.17 -8.20 -15.76
CA SER A 146 19.55 -9.58 -15.44
C SER A 146 18.31 -10.41 -15.13
N PRO A 147 18.34 -11.73 -15.32
CA PRO A 147 17.32 -12.64 -14.82
C PRO A 147 17.10 -12.46 -13.31
N THR A 148 15.86 -12.59 -12.86
CA THR A 148 15.53 -12.45 -11.43
C THR A 148 15.66 -13.78 -10.70
N GLN A 149 16.07 -13.80 -9.43
CA GLN A 149 16.03 -15.00 -8.60
C GLN A 149 14.59 -15.33 -8.21
N ARG A 150 14.11 -16.51 -8.56
CA ARG A 150 12.81 -17.01 -8.11
C ARG A 150 12.93 -17.67 -6.74
N ILE A 151 12.03 -17.30 -5.83
CA ILE A 151 11.84 -17.94 -4.54
C ILE A 151 10.34 -18.19 -4.32
N TYR A 152 10.01 -19.18 -3.49
CA TYR A 152 8.63 -19.55 -3.23
C TYR A 152 8.25 -19.30 -1.78
N ILE A 153 7.14 -18.56 -1.57
CA ILE A 153 6.58 -18.31 -0.25
C ILE A 153 5.29 -19.11 -0.10
N PRO A 154 5.12 -19.92 0.96
CA PRO A 154 3.93 -20.71 1.14
C PRO A 154 2.69 -19.82 1.37
N LYS A 155 1.63 -20.08 0.60
CA LYS A 155 0.29 -19.52 0.83
C LYS A 155 -0.45 -20.37 1.87
N LYS A 156 -1.47 -19.79 2.52
CA LYS A 156 -2.28 -20.51 3.54
C LYS A 156 -3.03 -21.75 3.03
N ASN A 157 -3.32 -21.79 1.75
CA ASN A 157 -3.99 -22.93 1.09
C ASN A 157 -3.01 -24.01 0.63
N GLY A 158 -1.77 -24.01 1.10
CA GLY A 158 -0.73 -24.94 0.71
C GLY A 158 -0.06 -24.67 -0.64
N LYS A 159 -0.63 -23.81 -1.48
CA LYS A 159 0.00 -23.40 -2.73
C LYS A 159 1.18 -22.47 -2.46
N MET A 160 2.19 -22.49 -3.32
CA MET A 160 3.34 -21.60 -3.25
C MET A 160 3.07 -20.30 -4.03
N ARG A 161 3.59 -19.18 -3.53
CA ARG A 161 3.61 -17.91 -4.26
C ARG A 161 5.03 -17.69 -4.78
N PRO A 162 5.23 -17.63 -6.10
CA PRO A 162 6.52 -17.24 -6.65
C PRO A 162 6.80 -15.77 -6.36
N LEU A 163 8.01 -15.46 -5.93
CA LEU A 163 8.54 -14.10 -5.86
C LEU A 163 9.81 -14.04 -6.69
N SER A 164 9.98 -12.96 -7.42
CA SER A 164 11.15 -12.69 -8.24
C SER A 164 11.98 -11.58 -7.60
N ILE A 165 13.22 -11.87 -7.29
CA ILE A 165 14.15 -10.92 -6.64
C ILE A 165 15.17 -10.45 -7.68
N PRO A 166 15.05 -9.22 -8.21
CA PRO A 166 16.02 -8.65 -9.14
C PRO A 166 17.26 -8.13 -8.39
N ASN A 167 18.37 -7.93 -9.10
CA ASN A 167 19.57 -7.30 -8.59
C ASN A 167 19.30 -5.87 -8.11
N ILE A 168 20.16 -5.34 -7.23
CA ILE A 168 20.03 -3.95 -6.73
C ILE A 168 20.06 -2.93 -7.87
N SER A 169 20.95 -3.11 -8.85
CA SER A 169 21.02 -2.26 -10.05
C SER A 169 19.73 -2.29 -10.88
N ASP A 170 19.11 -3.46 -11.00
CA ASP A 170 17.86 -3.64 -11.73
C ASP A 170 16.69 -2.97 -11.01
N ARG A 171 16.63 -3.11 -9.69
CA ARG A 171 15.64 -2.39 -8.86
C ARG A 171 15.77 -0.87 -9.00
N ILE A 172 17.00 -0.35 -9.06
CA ILE A 172 17.24 1.09 -9.25
C ILE A 172 16.75 1.55 -10.62
N ASN A 173 17.03 0.81 -11.70
CA ASN A 173 16.55 1.17 -13.02
C ASN A 173 15.03 1.04 -13.15
N GLN A 174 14.42 0.04 -12.53
CA GLN A 174 12.97 -0.07 -12.42
C GLN A 174 12.37 1.13 -11.69
N GLU A 175 12.99 1.58 -10.60
CA GLU A 175 12.54 2.76 -9.85
C GLU A 175 12.71 4.05 -10.64
N ARG A 176 13.80 4.22 -11.39
CA ARG A 176 13.98 5.35 -12.32
C ARG A 176 12.82 5.42 -13.33
N ILE A 177 12.49 4.28 -13.95
CA ILE A 177 11.38 4.18 -14.90
C ILE A 177 10.06 4.52 -14.21
N ARG A 178 9.82 4.00 -13.01
CA ARG A 178 8.60 4.29 -12.23
C ARG A 178 8.46 5.78 -11.94
N ILE A 179 9.52 6.45 -11.47
CA ILE A 179 9.51 7.90 -11.17
C ILE A 179 9.11 8.72 -12.42
N ILE A 180 9.56 8.30 -13.60
CA ILE A 180 9.33 9.03 -14.87
C ILE A 180 7.94 8.72 -15.45
N LEU A 181 7.45 7.48 -15.31
CA LEU A 181 6.21 7.02 -15.94
C LEU A 181 4.97 7.27 -15.09
N GLU A 182 5.06 7.10 -13.76
CA GLU A 182 3.92 7.14 -12.85
C GLU A 182 3.06 8.42 -12.96
N PRO A 183 3.62 9.65 -13.06
CA PRO A 183 2.80 10.86 -13.17
C PRO A 183 1.94 10.90 -14.43
N GLN A 184 2.43 10.34 -15.53
CA GLN A 184 1.68 10.23 -16.78
C GLN A 184 0.51 9.27 -16.62
N MET A 185 0.73 8.11 -16.00
CA MET A 185 -0.30 7.10 -15.82
C MET A 185 -1.34 7.52 -14.77
N GLU A 186 -0.92 8.24 -13.72
CA GLU A 186 -1.85 8.81 -12.74
C GLU A 186 -2.87 9.80 -13.35
N ALA A 187 -2.52 10.46 -14.44
CA ALA A 187 -3.48 11.31 -15.18
C ALA A 187 -4.52 10.49 -15.98
N ARG A 188 -4.25 9.20 -16.21
CA ARG A 188 -5.12 8.31 -17.00
C ARG A 188 -5.91 7.32 -16.14
N PHE A 189 -5.40 6.99 -14.95
CA PHE A 189 -6.01 5.97 -14.12
C PHE A 189 -7.41 6.33 -13.64
N GLU A 190 -8.25 5.33 -13.61
CA GLU A 190 -9.62 5.38 -13.13
C GLU A 190 -9.70 5.87 -11.68
N PRO A 191 -10.66 6.73 -11.35
CA PRO A 191 -10.78 7.32 -10.02
C PRO A 191 -11.15 6.31 -8.92
N THR A 192 -11.76 5.18 -9.25
CA THR A 192 -12.14 4.14 -8.29
C THR A 192 -11.13 3.00 -8.16
N SER A 193 -9.96 3.15 -8.78
CA SER A 193 -8.79 2.30 -8.57
C SER A 193 -7.88 2.88 -7.48
N TYR A 194 -7.52 2.06 -6.46
CA TYR A 194 -6.85 2.53 -5.25
C TYR A 194 -5.50 1.87 -4.95
N GLY A 195 -5.32 0.59 -5.33
CA GLY A 195 -4.11 -0.17 -5.04
C GLY A 195 -2.87 0.37 -5.76
N PHE A 196 -1.70 0.37 -5.09
CA PHE A 196 -0.39 0.78 -5.63
C PHE A 196 -0.32 2.21 -6.19
N ARG A 197 -1.24 3.08 -5.81
CA ARG A 197 -1.31 4.46 -6.28
C ARG A 197 -0.93 5.46 -5.19
N PRO A 198 -0.29 6.59 -5.54
CA PRO A 198 0.13 7.59 -4.56
C PRO A 198 -1.06 8.23 -3.84
N LYS A 199 -0.95 8.35 -2.50
CA LYS A 199 -1.97 8.95 -1.62
C LYS A 199 -3.34 8.26 -1.63
N ARG A 200 -3.45 7.06 -2.21
CA ARG A 200 -4.64 6.18 -2.18
C ARG A 200 -4.31 4.91 -1.40
N GLY A 201 -5.31 4.29 -0.80
CA GLY A 201 -5.08 3.10 0.01
C GLY A 201 -6.34 2.30 0.33
N VAL A 202 -6.17 1.26 1.14
CA VAL A 202 -7.24 0.34 1.57
C VAL A 202 -8.46 1.09 2.13
N TYR A 203 -8.23 2.11 2.96
CA TYR A 203 -9.32 2.85 3.58
C TYR A 203 -10.15 3.66 2.57
N ASP A 204 -9.52 4.14 1.48
CA ASP A 204 -10.25 4.82 0.41
C ASP A 204 -11.16 3.83 -0.34
N ALA A 205 -10.67 2.64 -0.64
CA ALA A 205 -11.46 1.58 -1.26
C ALA A 205 -12.65 1.17 -0.38
N ILE A 206 -12.41 0.93 0.90
CA ILE A 206 -13.45 0.53 1.87
C ILE A 206 -14.47 1.65 2.10
N GLU A 207 -14.05 2.90 2.19
CA GLU A 207 -14.99 4.02 2.33
C GLU A 207 -15.79 4.25 1.04
N ARG A 208 -15.22 4.01 -0.15
CA ARG A 208 -15.97 4.01 -1.41
C ARG A 208 -17.03 2.92 -1.44
N ILE A 209 -16.71 1.72 -1.00
CA ILE A 209 -17.70 0.63 -0.85
C ILE A 209 -18.83 1.07 0.08
N PHE A 210 -18.51 1.67 1.24
CA PHE A 210 -19.52 2.18 2.16
C PHE A 210 -20.48 3.16 1.47
N TYR A 211 -19.94 4.10 0.69
CA TYR A 211 -20.78 5.06 -0.06
C TYR A 211 -21.64 4.41 -1.11
N ASN A 212 -21.16 3.36 -1.78
CA ASN A 212 -21.94 2.65 -2.79
C ASN A 212 -23.14 1.93 -2.18
N ILE A 213 -22.97 1.22 -1.05
CA ILE A 213 -24.00 0.32 -0.52
C ILE A 213 -24.89 0.94 0.57
N LYS A 214 -24.51 2.08 1.16
CA LYS A 214 -25.24 2.67 2.31
C LYS A 214 -26.71 3.03 2.03
N SER A 215 -27.04 3.35 0.78
CA SER A 215 -28.39 3.76 0.34
C SER A 215 -29.30 2.58 -0.04
N ASN A 216 -28.79 1.34 0.01
CA ASN A 216 -29.48 0.13 -0.47
C ASN A 216 -29.87 0.14 -1.95
N ASN A 217 -29.30 1.03 -2.76
CA ASN A 217 -29.58 1.10 -4.20
C ASN A 217 -28.70 0.15 -5.02
N TRP A 218 -27.52 -0.21 -4.51
CA TRP A 218 -26.51 -1.05 -5.15
C TRP A 218 -26.35 -2.33 -4.32
N CYS A 219 -27.30 -3.26 -4.54
CA CYS A 219 -27.50 -4.39 -3.64
C CYS A 219 -26.78 -5.66 -4.08
N TRP A 220 -26.50 -5.81 -5.36
CA TRP A 220 -25.83 -6.96 -5.91
C TRP A 220 -24.36 -6.69 -6.11
N VAL A 221 -23.52 -7.65 -5.79
CA VAL A 221 -22.05 -7.52 -5.78
C VAL A 221 -21.44 -8.69 -6.51
N PHE A 222 -20.62 -8.38 -7.50
CA PHE A 222 -19.71 -9.31 -8.13
C PHE A 222 -18.34 -9.14 -7.47
N GLU A 223 -17.87 -10.15 -6.74
CA GLU A 223 -16.52 -10.23 -6.19
C GLU A 223 -15.65 -10.93 -7.25
N GLY A 224 -14.68 -10.22 -7.83
CA GLY A 224 -13.79 -10.74 -8.85
C GLY A 224 -12.34 -10.85 -8.39
N ASP A 225 -11.69 -11.93 -8.77
CA ASP A 225 -10.25 -12.16 -8.59
C ASP A 225 -9.70 -12.73 -9.91
N PHE A 226 -8.53 -12.26 -10.34
CA PHE A 226 -7.89 -12.76 -11.55
C PHE A 226 -7.00 -13.97 -11.21
N LYS A 227 -7.09 -15.00 -12.04
CA LYS A 227 -6.26 -16.21 -11.91
C LYS A 227 -4.80 -15.90 -12.22
N GLY A 228 -3.94 -15.85 -11.19
CA GLY A 228 -2.52 -15.58 -11.37
C GLY A 228 -2.22 -14.24 -12.08
N CYS A 229 -2.92 -13.16 -11.73
CA CYS A 229 -2.88 -11.88 -12.41
C CYS A 229 -1.47 -11.46 -12.85
N PHE A 230 -0.53 -11.34 -11.90
CA PHE A 230 0.83 -10.89 -12.19
C PHE A 230 1.62 -11.83 -13.12
N ASP A 231 1.27 -13.10 -13.15
CA ASP A 231 1.98 -14.12 -13.93
C ASP A 231 1.42 -14.27 -15.36
N ASN A 232 0.22 -13.70 -15.64
CA ASN A 232 -0.48 -13.88 -16.91
C ASN A 232 -0.66 -12.60 -17.75
N LEU A 233 -0.35 -11.40 -17.21
CA LEU A 233 -0.52 -10.15 -17.93
C LEU A 233 0.17 -10.15 -19.30
N SER A 234 -0.55 -9.82 -20.36
CA SER A 234 -0.03 -9.70 -21.73
C SER A 234 1.04 -8.61 -21.82
N HIS A 235 2.26 -8.98 -22.25
CA HIS A 235 3.34 -8.03 -22.52
C HIS A 235 2.93 -7.06 -23.65
N ASP A 236 2.32 -7.56 -24.72
CA ASP A 236 1.91 -6.76 -25.86
C ASP A 236 0.88 -5.70 -25.47
N PHE A 237 -0.09 -6.08 -24.64
CA PHE A 237 -1.05 -5.11 -24.11
C PHE A 237 -0.39 -4.01 -23.29
N ILE A 238 0.50 -4.37 -22.36
CA ILE A 238 1.25 -3.40 -21.56
C ILE A 238 2.05 -2.46 -22.47
N LEU A 239 2.77 -3.01 -23.43
CA LEU A 239 3.61 -2.24 -24.36
C LEU A 239 2.78 -1.36 -25.31
N LYS A 240 1.55 -1.77 -25.68
CA LYS A 240 0.58 -0.95 -26.42
C LYS A 240 0.19 0.29 -25.62
N GLN A 241 -0.06 0.14 -24.31
CA GLN A 241 -0.39 1.27 -23.42
C GLN A 241 0.78 2.25 -23.22
N LEU A 242 2.01 1.79 -23.42
CA LEU A 242 3.24 2.59 -23.34
C LEU A 242 3.65 3.24 -24.67
N LYS A 243 2.75 3.32 -25.65
CA LYS A 243 3.03 3.98 -26.94
C LYS A 243 3.47 5.42 -26.75
N GLY A 244 4.68 5.73 -27.23
CA GLY A 244 5.30 7.05 -27.13
C GLY A 244 6.09 7.31 -25.84
N PHE A 245 6.14 6.36 -24.90
CA PHE A 245 7.02 6.46 -23.74
C PHE A 245 8.47 6.23 -24.15
N PRO A 246 9.43 7.13 -23.79
CA PRO A 246 10.80 7.04 -24.26
C PRO A 246 11.53 5.73 -23.90
N LEU A 247 11.22 5.16 -22.73
CA LEU A 247 11.85 3.93 -22.25
C LEU A 247 11.01 2.67 -22.50
N LYS A 248 10.07 2.70 -23.48
CA LYS A 248 9.23 1.53 -23.81
C LYS A 248 10.07 0.28 -24.08
N GLY A 249 11.13 0.39 -24.90
CA GLY A 249 12.02 -0.76 -25.20
C GLY A 249 12.81 -1.27 -23.99
N VAL A 250 13.07 -0.39 -23.00
CA VAL A 250 13.68 -0.80 -21.73
C VAL A 250 12.67 -1.59 -20.89
N VAL A 251 11.41 -1.14 -20.85
CA VAL A 251 10.34 -1.88 -20.16
C VAL A 251 10.13 -3.25 -20.79
N GLU A 252 10.16 -3.34 -22.13
CA GLU A 252 10.07 -4.62 -22.84
C GLU A 252 11.18 -5.58 -22.43
N ARG A 253 12.44 -5.11 -22.39
CA ARG A 253 13.56 -5.95 -21.91
C ARG A 253 13.40 -6.39 -20.46
N ILE A 254 12.83 -5.53 -19.58
CA ILE A 254 12.55 -5.89 -18.18
C ILE A 254 11.48 -6.98 -18.10
N LEU A 255 10.45 -6.91 -18.92
CA LEU A 255 9.38 -7.92 -18.97
C LEU A 255 9.91 -9.28 -19.46
N LYS A 256 10.82 -9.25 -20.44
CA LYS A 256 11.44 -10.44 -21.08
C LYS A 256 12.72 -10.92 -20.39
N ALA A 257 13.12 -10.34 -19.25
CA ALA A 257 14.40 -10.65 -18.60
C ALA A 257 14.54 -12.08 -18.08
N GLY A 258 13.44 -12.82 -17.94
CA GLY A 258 13.44 -14.17 -17.41
C GLY A 258 13.72 -14.25 -15.91
N TYR A 259 13.82 -15.48 -15.43
CA TYR A 259 14.13 -15.77 -14.03
C TYR A 259 14.94 -17.05 -13.87
N LEU A 260 15.70 -17.12 -12.79
CA LEU A 260 16.41 -18.30 -12.34
C LEU A 260 15.57 -19.02 -11.29
N ASP A 261 15.20 -20.26 -11.58
CA ASP A 261 14.55 -21.18 -10.63
C ASP A 261 15.50 -22.35 -10.35
N ASN A 262 15.96 -22.47 -9.13
CA ASN A 262 17.00 -23.43 -8.76
C ASN A 262 18.24 -23.37 -9.70
N ASN A 263 18.64 -22.15 -10.08
CA ASN A 263 19.73 -21.84 -11.02
C ASN A 263 19.47 -22.26 -12.48
N VAL A 264 18.28 -22.70 -12.83
CA VAL A 264 17.88 -22.96 -14.22
C VAL A 264 17.20 -21.70 -14.77
N PHE A 265 17.66 -21.22 -15.92
CA PHE A 265 17.06 -20.06 -16.59
C PHE A 265 15.72 -20.43 -17.24
N ASN A 266 14.73 -19.55 -17.03
CA ASN A 266 13.40 -19.64 -17.63
C ASN A 266 13.08 -18.32 -18.31
N GLU A 267 12.60 -18.37 -19.52
CA GLU A 267 12.09 -17.21 -20.26
C GLU A 267 10.74 -16.74 -19.72
N THR A 268 10.39 -15.50 -20.05
CA THR A 268 9.09 -14.91 -19.70
C THR A 268 8.43 -14.30 -20.93
N ASP A 269 7.32 -14.91 -21.38
CA ASP A 269 6.54 -14.42 -22.53
C ASP A 269 5.34 -13.57 -22.08
N LYS A 270 4.96 -13.72 -20.82
CA LYS A 270 3.83 -13.02 -20.20
C LYS A 270 4.09 -12.76 -18.71
N GLY A 271 3.29 -11.91 -18.12
CA GLY A 271 3.37 -11.57 -16.71
C GLY A 271 4.39 -10.50 -16.39
N THR A 272 4.40 -10.10 -15.14
CA THR A 272 5.37 -9.18 -14.57
C THR A 272 6.02 -9.81 -13.33
N PRO A 273 7.33 -9.66 -13.10
CA PRO A 273 8.01 -10.33 -12.00
C PRO A 273 7.44 -9.86 -10.65
N GLN A 274 6.81 -10.78 -9.89
CA GLN A 274 6.31 -10.46 -8.54
C GLN A 274 7.48 -10.12 -7.61
N GLY A 275 7.59 -8.85 -7.20
CA GLY A 275 8.70 -8.33 -6.38
C GLY A 275 9.53 -7.24 -7.06
N GLY A 276 9.36 -7.01 -8.34
CA GLY A 276 9.91 -5.86 -9.05
C GLY A 276 9.25 -4.54 -8.62
N LEU A 277 10.02 -3.46 -8.56
CA LEU A 277 9.49 -2.13 -8.16
C LEU A 277 8.58 -1.49 -9.21
N LEU A 278 8.75 -1.87 -10.47
CA LEU A 278 7.93 -1.38 -11.59
C LEU A 278 6.65 -2.19 -11.77
N SER A 279 6.63 -3.47 -11.36
CA SER A 279 5.53 -4.41 -11.60
C SER A 279 4.16 -3.93 -11.08
N PRO A 280 4.03 -3.28 -9.90
CA PRO A 280 2.74 -2.75 -9.45
C PRO A 280 2.18 -1.65 -10.36
N LEU A 281 3.04 -0.80 -10.93
CA LEU A 281 2.62 0.23 -11.89
C LEU A 281 2.20 -0.40 -13.21
N LEU A 282 2.97 -1.38 -13.72
CA LEU A 282 2.62 -2.10 -14.96
C LEU A 282 1.32 -2.89 -14.82
N ALA A 283 1.09 -3.53 -13.66
CA ALA A 283 -0.18 -4.19 -13.37
C ALA A 283 -1.36 -3.19 -13.38
N ASN A 284 -1.21 -2.01 -12.75
CA ASN A 284 -2.24 -0.98 -12.82
C ASN A 284 -2.49 -0.46 -14.25
N ILE A 285 -1.45 -0.36 -15.07
CA ILE A 285 -1.56 0.01 -16.49
C ILE A 285 -2.35 -1.06 -17.25
N ALA A 286 -2.03 -2.32 -17.04
CA ALA A 286 -2.72 -3.44 -17.70
C ALA A 286 -4.19 -3.54 -17.24
N LEU A 287 -4.46 -3.34 -15.96
CA LEU A 287 -5.80 -3.45 -15.38
C LEU A 287 -6.65 -2.17 -15.48
N SER A 288 -6.15 -1.12 -16.11
CA SER A 288 -6.94 0.09 -16.40
C SER A 288 -7.93 -0.19 -17.55
N GLY A 289 -9.06 0.52 -17.57
CA GLY A 289 -10.11 0.34 -18.57
C GLY A 289 -11.29 -0.53 -18.09
N LEU A 290 -11.32 -0.95 -16.83
CA LEU A 290 -12.43 -1.71 -16.26
C LEU A 290 -13.73 -0.88 -16.20
N GLU A 291 -13.62 0.41 -15.89
CA GLU A 291 -14.77 1.32 -15.88
C GLU A 291 -15.29 1.58 -17.30
N GLU A 292 -14.39 1.70 -18.28
CA GLU A 292 -14.75 1.86 -19.70
C GLU A 292 -15.48 0.62 -20.23
N CYS A 293 -14.97 -0.57 -19.95
CA CYS A 293 -15.59 -1.85 -20.30
C CYS A 293 -17.03 -1.97 -19.78
N LEU A 294 -17.30 -1.44 -18.58
CA LEU A 294 -18.61 -1.44 -17.95
C LEU A 294 -19.47 -0.21 -18.29
N ASN A 295 -19.06 0.61 -19.26
CA ASN A 295 -19.74 1.84 -19.67
C ASN A 295 -20.01 2.80 -18.50
N ILE A 296 -19.04 2.91 -17.58
CA ILE A 296 -19.10 3.84 -16.46
C ILE A 296 -18.48 5.17 -16.88
N SER A 297 -19.22 6.24 -16.71
CA SER A 297 -18.74 7.60 -16.95
C SER A 297 -19.05 8.52 -15.77
N TYR A 298 -18.43 9.69 -15.76
CA TYR A 298 -18.53 10.61 -14.64
C TYR A 298 -18.82 12.02 -15.17
N LYS A 299 -19.83 12.65 -14.55
CA LYS A 299 -20.18 14.05 -14.81
C LYS A 299 -19.78 14.88 -13.59
N GLU A 300 -19.01 15.92 -13.84
CA GLU A 300 -18.70 16.91 -12.82
C GLU A 300 -19.90 17.84 -12.62
N GLU A 301 -20.32 18.02 -11.37
CA GLU A 301 -21.41 18.90 -10.98
C GLU A 301 -20.89 19.89 -9.94
N ASN A 302 -21.04 21.17 -10.22
CA ASN A 302 -20.69 22.24 -9.29
C ASN A 302 -21.95 22.74 -8.60
N TYR A 303 -21.90 22.88 -7.30
CA TYR A 303 -23.01 23.40 -6.47
C TYR A 303 -22.47 24.34 -5.40
N ASN A 304 -23.33 25.26 -4.96
CA ASN A 304 -23.02 26.14 -3.85
C ASN A 304 -23.55 25.57 -2.53
N GLN A 305 -22.71 25.50 -1.53
CA GLN A 305 -23.12 25.12 -0.17
C GLN A 305 -22.51 26.12 0.82
N ASN A 306 -23.37 26.83 1.56
CA ASN A 306 -22.97 27.85 2.54
C ASN A 306 -22.05 28.93 1.93
N GLY A 307 -22.33 29.39 0.69
CA GLY A 307 -21.53 30.38 -0.02
C GLY A 307 -20.24 29.86 -0.68
N GLU A 308 -19.86 28.61 -0.44
CA GLU A 308 -18.69 27.98 -1.05
C GLU A 308 -19.08 27.18 -2.30
N LYS A 309 -18.34 27.38 -3.39
CA LYS A 309 -18.43 26.51 -4.58
C LYS A 309 -17.84 25.15 -4.27
N ARG A 310 -18.65 24.11 -4.40
CA ARG A 310 -18.24 22.72 -4.20
C ARG A 310 -18.44 21.93 -5.49
N THR A 311 -17.51 21.04 -5.73
CA THR A 311 -17.55 20.12 -6.86
C THR A 311 -17.86 18.72 -6.37
N THR A 312 -18.82 18.07 -6.98
CA THR A 312 -19.11 16.65 -6.83
C THR A 312 -19.04 15.94 -8.19
N TYR A 313 -19.03 14.62 -8.17
CA TYR A 313 -18.98 13.81 -9.39
C TYR A 313 -20.14 12.83 -9.36
N ARG A 314 -21.05 12.99 -10.30
CA ARG A 314 -22.12 12.03 -10.52
C ARG A 314 -21.62 10.91 -11.42
N THR A 315 -21.77 9.68 -10.97
CA THR A 315 -21.44 8.49 -11.74
C THR A 315 -22.64 8.09 -12.58
N ASN A 316 -22.46 7.95 -13.90
CA ASN A 316 -23.45 7.41 -14.81
C ASN A 316 -23.14 5.94 -15.10
N GLY A 317 -24.12 5.19 -15.58
CA GLY A 317 -24.00 3.77 -15.91
C GLY A 317 -24.73 2.87 -14.92
N LYS A 318 -24.93 1.61 -15.35
CA LYS A 318 -25.62 0.54 -14.60
C LYS A 318 -24.79 -0.01 -13.43
N TYR A 319 -23.45 0.25 -13.42
CA TYR A 319 -22.51 -0.36 -12.49
C TYR A 319 -21.76 0.66 -11.65
N ARG A 320 -21.18 0.18 -10.55
CA ARG A 320 -20.17 0.89 -9.75
C ARG A 320 -19.03 -0.07 -9.52
N VAL A 321 -17.80 0.42 -9.63
CA VAL A 321 -16.58 -0.39 -9.45
C VAL A 321 -15.77 0.13 -8.29
N VAL A 322 -15.10 -0.76 -7.57
CA VAL A 322 -14.01 -0.45 -6.65
C VAL A 322 -12.92 -1.48 -6.89
N ARG A 323 -11.76 -1.02 -7.36
CA ARG A 323 -10.60 -1.86 -7.62
C ARG A 323 -9.43 -1.53 -6.69
N TYR A 324 -8.78 -2.56 -6.23
CA TYR A 324 -7.58 -2.45 -5.42
C TYR A 324 -6.53 -3.44 -5.94
N ALA A 325 -5.63 -2.98 -6.81
CA ALA A 325 -4.72 -3.83 -7.58
C ALA A 325 -5.49 -4.88 -8.39
N ASP A 326 -5.26 -6.15 -8.10
CA ASP A 326 -5.93 -7.32 -8.69
C ASP A 326 -7.29 -7.66 -8.06
N ASP A 327 -7.56 -7.24 -6.83
CA ASP A 327 -8.86 -7.41 -6.19
C ASP A 327 -9.87 -6.34 -6.69
N PHE A 328 -11.07 -6.74 -7.09
CA PHE A 328 -12.11 -5.78 -7.48
C PHE A 328 -13.52 -6.25 -7.10
N VAL A 329 -14.41 -5.28 -6.94
CA VAL A 329 -15.84 -5.52 -6.73
C VAL A 329 -16.65 -4.61 -7.65
N ILE A 330 -17.69 -5.18 -8.25
CA ILE A 330 -18.65 -4.47 -9.09
C ILE A 330 -20.01 -4.55 -8.42
N PHE A 331 -20.74 -3.44 -8.46
CA PHE A 331 -22.08 -3.32 -7.88
C PHE A 331 -23.09 -3.02 -8.94
N SER A 332 -24.28 -3.63 -8.85
CA SER A 332 -25.46 -3.31 -9.65
C SER A 332 -26.71 -3.15 -8.78
N LYS A 333 -27.79 -2.72 -9.40
CA LYS A 333 -29.08 -2.59 -8.73
C LYS A 333 -29.87 -3.88 -8.75
N THR A 334 -29.80 -4.64 -9.83
CA THR A 334 -30.57 -5.87 -10.01
C THR A 334 -29.65 -7.09 -10.15
N LYS A 335 -30.24 -8.26 -10.02
CA LYS A 335 -29.52 -9.54 -10.14
C LYS A 335 -29.13 -9.81 -11.59
N GLU A 336 -30.01 -9.51 -12.50
CA GLU A 336 -29.82 -9.68 -13.95
C GLU A 336 -28.61 -8.85 -14.44
N GLU A 337 -28.55 -7.59 -14.02
CA GLU A 337 -27.41 -6.71 -14.36
C GLU A 337 -26.08 -7.28 -13.85
N ILE A 338 -26.02 -7.85 -12.63
CA ILE A 338 -24.75 -8.36 -12.09
C ILE A 338 -24.35 -9.68 -12.74
N GLU A 339 -25.31 -10.49 -13.21
CA GLU A 339 -25.05 -11.73 -13.93
C GLU A 339 -24.46 -11.46 -15.33
N GLU A 340 -24.86 -10.37 -15.99
CA GLU A 340 -24.28 -9.92 -17.28
C GLU A 340 -22.81 -9.55 -17.18
N VAL A 341 -22.31 -9.18 -15.99
CA VAL A 341 -20.93 -8.66 -15.80
C VAL A 341 -19.88 -9.62 -16.33
N ARG A 342 -20.08 -10.94 -16.17
CA ARG A 342 -19.13 -11.93 -16.65
C ARG A 342 -18.91 -11.82 -18.16
N ASN A 343 -19.98 -11.75 -18.93
CA ASN A 343 -19.92 -11.63 -20.39
C ASN A 343 -19.32 -10.29 -20.83
N LEU A 344 -19.64 -9.21 -20.10
CA LEU A 344 -19.07 -7.89 -20.37
C LEU A 344 -17.55 -7.85 -20.13
N LEU A 345 -17.05 -8.65 -19.19
CA LEU A 345 -15.62 -8.71 -18.87
C LEU A 345 -14.81 -9.58 -19.85
N GLU A 346 -15.41 -10.47 -20.62
CA GLU A 346 -14.67 -11.36 -21.53
C GLU A 346 -13.73 -10.60 -22.49
N PRO A 347 -14.16 -9.62 -23.26
CA PRO A 347 -13.25 -8.89 -24.18
C PRO A 347 -12.13 -8.15 -23.42
N TYR A 348 -12.45 -7.64 -22.22
CA TYR A 348 -11.46 -6.97 -21.36
C TYR A 348 -10.39 -7.95 -20.86
N LEU A 349 -10.77 -9.18 -20.52
CA LEU A 349 -9.89 -10.23 -20.04
C LEU A 349 -9.00 -10.77 -21.17
N ASP A 350 -9.59 -11.09 -22.31
CA ASP A 350 -8.89 -11.65 -23.49
C ASP A 350 -7.79 -10.72 -23.99
N GLU A 351 -8.07 -9.42 -24.12
CA GLU A 351 -7.09 -8.43 -24.57
C GLU A 351 -5.87 -8.35 -23.63
N ARG A 352 -6.05 -8.68 -22.35
CA ARG A 352 -5.04 -8.62 -21.28
C ARG A 352 -4.38 -9.95 -20.97
N GLY A 353 -4.86 -11.04 -21.59
CA GLY A 353 -4.38 -12.40 -21.31
C GLY A 353 -4.78 -12.89 -19.91
N LEU A 354 -5.92 -12.44 -19.39
CA LEU A 354 -6.38 -12.75 -18.04
C LEU A 354 -7.60 -13.68 -18.05
N GLU A 355 -7.76 -14.41 -16.96
CA GLU A 355 -8.93 -15.24 -16.66
C GLU A 355 -9.45 -14.91 -15.26
N LEU A 356 -10.75 -15.07 -15.03
CA LEU A 356 -11.31 -15.01 -13.69
C LEU A 356 -10.98 -16.29 -12.91
N ALA A 357 -10.68 -16.15 -11.62
CA ALA A 357 -10.51 -17.27 -10.72
C ALA A 357 -11.89 -17.78 -10.30
N GLU A 358 -12.36 -18.88 -10.89
CA GLU A 358 -13.70 -19.45 -10.65
C GLU A 358 -13.97 -19.76 -9.17
N ASP A 359 -12.96 -20.28 -8.47
CA ASP A 359 -13.03 -20.62 -7.04
C ASP A 359 -13.19 -19.40 -6.11
N LYS A 360 -12.95 -18.19 -6.62
CA LYS A 360 -12.99 -16.93 -5.84
C LYS A 360 -13.98 -15.92 -6.39
N THR A 361 -14.42 -16.09 -7.63
CA THR A 361 -15.40 -15.20 -8.26
C THR A 361 -16.81 -15.62 -7.85
N ARG A 362 -17.57 -14.66 -7.30
CA ARG A 362 -18.93 -14.94 -6.83
C ARG A 362 -19.83 -13.73 -6.88
N ILE A 363 -21.12 -14.00 -7.04
CA ILE A 363 -22.18 -13.00 -6.95
C ILE A 363 -22.84 -13.12 -5.57
N THR A 364 -22.95 -12.00 -4.89
CA THR A 364 -23.48 -11.96 -3.52
C THR A 364 -24.42 -10.75 -3.36
N HIS A 365 -25.49 -10.91 -2.58
CA HIS A 365 -26.32 -9.77 -2.18
C HIS A 365 -25.74 -9.07 -0.94
N THR A 366 -25.77 -7.75 -0.88
CA THR A 366 -25.18 -6.96 0.21
C THR A 366 -25.76 -7.29 1.59
N HIS A 367 -26.99 -7.83 1.66
CA HIS A 367 -27.58 -8.31 2.93
C HIS A 367 -26.91 -9.59 3.46
N ASN A 368 -26.34 -10.41 2.59
CA ASN A 368 -25.54 -11.58 3.01
C ASN A 368 -24.15 -11.15 3.45
N GLY A 369 -23.67 -10.04 2.88
CA GLY A 369 -22.35 -9.46 3.13
C GLY A 369 -21.25 -10.17 2.33
N PHE A 370 -20.21 -9.42 2.06
CA PHE A 370 -19.02 -9.86 1.32
C PHE A 370 -17.75 -9.39 2.02
N THR A 371 -16.62 -9.98 1.64
CA THR A 371 -15.32 -9.66 2.24
C THR A 371 -14.41 -9.00 1.22
N PHE A 372 -13.92 -7.80 1.54
CA PHE A 372 -12.97 -7.08 0.69
C PHE A 372 -11.84 -6.50 1.53
N LEU A 373 -10.58 -6.70 1.13
CA LEU A 373 -9.36 -6.20 1.78
C LEU A 373 -9.33 -6.44 3.31
N GLY A 374 -9.83 -7.58 3.75
CA GLY A 374 -9.84 -7.95 5.17
C GLY A 374 -10.99 -7.38 6.00
N PHE A 375 -11.95 -6.73 5.36
CA PHE A 375 -13.17 -6.23 6.01
C PHE A 375 -14.39 -6.97 5.47
N ASN A 376 -15.37 -7.22 6.35
CA ASN A 376 -16.69 -7.68 5.97
C ASN A 376 -17.62 -6.47 5.81
N CYS A 377 -18.13 -6.30 4.62
CA CYS A 377 -19.05 -5.24 4.23
C CYS A 377 -20.46 -5.82 4.14
N ARG A 378 -21.39 -5.33 4.97
CA ARG A 378 -22.74 -5.87 5.02
C ARG A 378 -23.79 -4.79 5.31
N LEU A 379 -24.93 -4.92 4.65
CA LEU A 379 -26.10 -4.10 4.85
C LEU A 379 -27.09 -4.84 5.78
N TYR A 380 -27.41 -4.26 6.91
CA TYR A 380 -28.32 -4.82 7.91
C TYR A 380 -29.67 -4.09 7.85
N LYS A 381 -30.76 -4.84 7.81
CA LYS A 381 -32.10 -4.31 8.00
C LYS A 381 -32.31 -4.04 9.48
N LYS A 382 -32.73 -2.83 9.84
CA LYS A 382 -33.08 -2.44 11.21
C LYS A 382 -34.40 -1.68 11.17
N GLN A 383 -35.49 -2.35 11.58
CA GLN A 383 -36.87 -1.82 11.44
C GLN A 383 -37.09 -1.38 9.97
N ASN A 384 -37.49 -0.14 9.73
CA ASN A 384 -37.73 0.40 8.38
C ASN A 384 -36.51 1.03 7.70
N ARG A 385 -35.29 0.81 8.23
CA ARG A 385 -34.07 1.42 7.70
C ARG A 385 -32.99 0.36 7.44
N TYR A 386 -32.09 0.67 6.51
CA TYR A 386 -30.89 -0.12 6.28
C TYR A 386 -29.67 0.56 6.88
N LYS A 387 -28.80 -0.22 7.50
CA LYS A 387 -27.54 0.26 8.08
C LYS A 387 -26.36 -0.52 7.51
N CYS A 388 -25.50 0.16 6.77
CA CYS A 388 -24.25 -0.40 6.33
C CYS A 388 -23.27 -0.49 7.50
N LEU A 389 -22.77 -1.69 7.79
CA LEU A 389 -21.74 -1.93 8.78
C LEU A 389 -20.55 -2.60 8.11
N ILE A 390 -19.39 -1.96 8.22
CA ILE A 390 -18.11 -2.52 7.84
C ILE A 390 -17.42 -2.97 9.12
N LYS A 391 -17.07 -4.26 9.20
CA LYS A 391 -16.43 -4.88 10.36
C LYS A 391 -15.14 -5.58 9.92
N PRO A 392 -14.18 -5.84 10.82
CA PRO A 392 -13.08 -6.75 10.52
C PRO A 392 -13.61 -8.12 10.08
N SER A 393 -13.06 -8.71 9.03
CA SER A 393 -13.49 -10.04 8.56
C SER A 393 -13.11 -11.13 9.57
N LYS A 394 -13.87 -12.23 9.57
CA LYS A 394 -13.57 -13.41 10.41
C LYS A 394 -12.15 -13.91 10.19
N GLU A 395 -11.69 -13.90 8.95
CA GLU A 395 -10.36 -14.33 8.58
C GLU A 395 -9.27 -13.36 9.11
N SER A 396 -9.50 -12.04 9.01
CA SER A 396 -8.59 -11.04 9.59
C SER A 396 -8.44 -11.19 11.11
N ILE A 397 -9.57 -11.45 11.80
CA ILE A 397 -9.56 -11.70 13.25
C ILE A 397 -8.78 -12.99 13.57
N LYS A 398 -8.99 -14.06 12.78
CA LYS A 398 -8.24 -15.33 12.93
C LYS A 398 -6.75 -15.11 12.76
N LYS A 399 -6.33 -14.42 11.68
CA LYS A 399 -4.91 -14.06 11.43
C LYS A 399 -4.30 -13.26 12.58
N ALA A 400 -5.05 -12.29 13.11
CA ALA A 400 -4.61 -11.48 14.25
C ALA A 400 -4.39 -12.33 15.50
N LYS A 401 -5.31 -13.24 15.81
CA LYS A 401 -5.17 -14.17 16.94
C LYS A 401 -3.98 -15.14 16.76
N GLU A 402 -3.77 -15.64 15.55
CA GLU A 402 -2.62 -16.49 15.20
C GLU A 402 -1.31 -15.74 15.47
N ARG A 403 -1.18 -14.51 14.95
CA ARG A 403 0.05 -13.71 15.15
C ARG A 403 0.32 -13.40 16.62
N ILE A 404 -0.71 -13.04 17.39
CA ILE A 404 -0.58 -12.82 18.83
C ILE A 404 -0.14 -14.11 19.53
N ARG A 405 -0.73 -15.26 19.18
CA ARG A 405 -0.36 -16.56 19.74
C ARG A 405 1.12 -16.90 19.47
N ASP A 406 1.60 -16.60 18.26
CA ASP A 406 2.97 -16.89 17.87
C ASP A 406 3.96 -16.04 18.69
N ILE A 407 3.64 -14.77 18.96
CA ILE A 407 4.45 -13.93 19.86
C ILE A 407 4.51 -14.53 21.27
N PHE A 408 3.39 -15.03 21.81
CA PHE A 408 3.43 -15.70 23.11
C PHE A 408 4.31 -16.97 23.14
N LYS A 409 4.43 -17.66 22.00
CA LYS A 409 5.34 -18.81 21.84
C LYS A 409 6.80 -18.33 21.75
N GLU A 410 7.07 -17.31 20.92
CA GLU A 410 8.39 -16.70 20.75
C GLU A 410 8.95 -16.15 22.07
N CYS A 411 8.08 -15.61 22.92
CA CYS A 411 8.44 -15.03 24.22
C CYS A 411 8.50 -16.05 25.38
N HIS A 412 8.38 -17.34 25.10
CA HIS A 412 8.48 -18.37 26.13
C HIS A 412 9.86 -18.32 26.78
N GLY A 413 9.91 -18.26 28.14
CA GLY A 413 11.16 -18.14 28.90
C GLY A 413 11.68 -16.70 29.09
N HIS A 414 11.08 -15.71 28.43
CA HIS A 414 11.43 -14.29 28.60
C HIS A 414 10.58 -13.62 29.70
N ASN A 415 11.04 -12.44 30.15
CA ASN A 415 10.34 -11.63 31.14
C ASN A 415 9.11 -10.91 30.56
N VAL A 416 8.35 -10.26 31.45
CA VAL A 416 7.10 -9.56 31.08
C VAL A 416 7.37 -8.33 30.22
N ASP A 417 8.43 -7.57 30.49
CA ASP A 417 8.78 -6.38 29.70
C ASP A 417 9.05 -6.74 28.24
N TYR A 418 9.84 -7.77 27.99
CA TYR A 418 10.10 -8.27 26.65
C TYR A 418 8.80 -8.68 25.91
N LEU A 419 7.89 -9.36 26.61
CA LEU A 419 6.59 -9.71 26.04
C LEU A 419 5.79 -8.46 25.65
N ILE A 420 5.74 -7.44 26.51
CA ILE A 420 5.03 -6.17 26.25
C ILE A 420 5.62 -5.46 25.03
N GLU A 421 6.94 -5.37 24.94
CA GLU A 421 7.66 -4.77 23.81
C GLU A 421 7.36 -5.47 22.49
N ARG A 422 7.23 -6.80 22.49
CA ARG A 422 6.89 -7.57 21.29
C ARG A 422 5.41 -7.50 20.93
N LEU A 423 4.50 -7.44 21.91
CA LEU A 423 3.06 -7.41 21.69
C LEU A 423 2.54 -6.03 21.28
N ASN A 424 3.01 -4.97 21.94
CA ASN A 424 2.47 -3.62 21.74
C ASN A 424 2.49 -3.14 20.28
N PRO A 425 3.57 -3.31 19.50
CA PRO A 425 3.58 -2.91 18.09
C PRO A 425 2.51 -3.66 17.28
N VAL A 426 2.34 -4.94 17.54
CA VAL A 426 1.38 -5.80 16.81
C VAL A 426 -0.06 -5.47 17.20
N ILE A 427 -0.36 -5.32 18.50
CA ILE A 427 -1.69 -4.94 18.99
C ILE A 427 -2.10 -3.56 18.45
N LYS A 428 -1.20 -2.57 18.57
CA LYS A 428 -1.39 -1.23 18.02
C LYS A 428 -1.61 -1.29 16.50
N GLY A 429 -0.77 -2.01 15.77
CA GLY A 429 -0.85 -2.17 14.33
C GLY A 429 -2.21 -2.70 13.89
N ILE A 430 -2.65 -3.84 14.43
CA ILE A 430 -3.94 -4.45 14.14
C ILE A 430 -5.11 -3.51 14.52
N GLY A 431 -5.06 -2.96 15.72
CA GLY A 431 -6.12 -2.09 16.23
C GLY A 431 -6.30 -0.82 15.39
N TYR A 432 -5.21 -0.17 15.03
CA TYR A 432 -5.28 1.02 14.19
C TYR A 432 -5.74 0.71 12.77
N PHE A 433 -5.41 -0.45 12.21
CA PHE A 433 -5.95 -0.87 10.91
C PHE A 433 -7.47 -1.02 10.94
N TRP A 434 -8.03 -1.54 12.00
CA TRP A 434 -9.47 -1.71 12.11
C TRP A 434 -10.22 -0.47 12.58
N ARG A 435 -9.52 0.60 12.96
CA ARG A 435 -10.12 1.82 13.58
C ARG A 435 -11.16 2.53 12.71
N THR A 436 -11.12 2.32 11.38
CA THR A 436 -12.09 2.91 10.46
C THR A 436 -13.39 2.11 10.35
N SER A 437 -13.42 0.92 10.93
CA SER A 437 -14.55 0.00 10.88
C SER A 437 -15.33 -0.04 12.20
N VAL A 438 -16.45 -0.76 12.24
CA VAL A 438 -17.23 -1.01 13.46
C VAL A 438 -16.54 -2.12 14.26
N ALA A 439 -15.43 -1.78 14.94
CA ALA A 439 -14.54 -2.74 15.56
C ALA A 439 -14.57 -2.79 17.10
N LYS A 440 -15.34 -1.94 17.80
CA LYS A 440 -15.32 -1.89 19.29
C LYS A 440 -15.57 -3.24 19.96
N GLU A 441 -16.59 -3.95 19.51
CA GLU A 441 -16.87 -5.31 20.02
C GLU A 441 -15.72 -6.29 19.72
N THR A 442 -15.13 -6.17 18.52
CA THR A 442 -13.97 -6.97 18.14
C THR A 442 -12.77 -6.66 19.02
N TYR A 443 -12.52 -5.39 19.33
CA TYR A 443 -11.44 -4.97 20.24
C TYR A 443 -11.59 -5.58 21.62
N SER A 444 -12.78 -5.50 22.21
CA SER A 444 -13.05 -6.10 23.52
C SER A 444 -12.83 -7.63 23.52
N LYS A 445 -13.27 -8.30 22.46
CA LYS A 445 -13.03 -9.75 22.29
C LYS A 445 -11.55 -10.07 22.11
N MET A 446 -10.78 -9.20 21.45
CA MET A 446 -9.33 -9.37 21.29
C MET A 446 -8.58 -9.11 22.59
N ASP A 447 -8.95 -8.06 23.33
CA ASP A 447 -8.36 -7.76 24.65
C ASP A 447 -8.59 -8.93 25.63
N ASN A 448 -9.80 -9.51 25.63
CA ASN A 448 -10.10 -10.70 26.45
C ASN A 448 -9.27 -11.93 26.00
N TYR A 449 -9.12 -12.15 24.67
CA TYR A 449 -8.24 -13.21 24.17
C TYR A 449 -6.79 -13.03 24.61
N ILE A 450 -6.27 -11.81 24.51
CA ILE A 450 -4.91 -11.47 24.95
C ILE A 450 -4.78 -11.71 26.46
N TRP A 451 -5.74 -11.25 27.24
CA TRP A 451 -5.76 -11.44 28.70
C TRP A 451 -5.71 -12.94 29.09
N THR A 452 -6.50 -13.77 28.42
CA THR A 452 -6.48 -15.22 28.64
C THR A 452 -5.08 -15.84 28.37
N LYS A 453 -4.39 -15.36 27.33
CA LYS A 453 -3.03 -15.80 27.00
C LYS A 453 -1.99 -15.29 28.01
N LEU A 454 -2.12 -14.03 28.43
CA LEU A 454 -1.29 -13.42 29.47
C LEU A 454 -1.37 -14.20 30.77
N PHE A 455 -2.57 -14.55 31.20
CA PHE A 455 -2.76 -15.28 32.43
C PHE A 455 -2.03 -16.64 32.42
N LYS A 456 -2.15 -17.37 31.28
CA LYS A 456 -1.41 -18.62 31.08
C LYS A 456 0.10 -18.42 31.06
N PHE A 457 0.58 -17.34 30.47
CA PHE A 457 2.00 -16.98 30.43
C PHE A 457 2.53 -16.68 31.85
N LEU A 458 1.84 -15.83 32.62
CA LEU A 458 2.22 -15.44 33.97
C LEU A 458 2.21 -16.63 34.96
N LYS A 459 1.22 -17.55 34.81
CA LYS A 459 1.15 -18.76 35.63
C LYS A 459 2.33 -19.71 35.37
N ARG A 460 2.81 -19.77 34.11
CA ARG A 460 4.02 -20.54 33.78
C ARG A 460 5.29 -19.88 34.31
N LEU A 461 5.33 -18.53 34.28
CA LEU A 461 6.47 -17.77 34.82
C LEU A 461 6.56 -17.89 36.35
N HIS A 462 5.42 -18.09 37.04
CA HIS A 462 5.30 -18.21 38.48
C HIS A 462 4.46 -19.44 38.88
N PRO A 463 4.96 -20.67 38.68
CA PRO A 463 4.18 -21.89 38.92
C PRO A 463 3.70 -22.04 40.36
N ASN A 464 4.54 -21.63 41.33
CA ASN A 464 4.27 -21.76 42.74
C ASN A 464 3.52 -20.57 43.36
N LYS A 465 3.08 -19.57 42.55
CA LYS A 465 2.34 -18.41 43.07
C LYS A 465 0.84 -18.49 42.71
N GLY A 466 0.03 -18.07 43.67
CA GLY A 466 -1.43 -18.02 43.51
C GLY A 466 -1.88 -16.86 42.57
N ILE A 467 -3.10 -16.97 42.08
CA ILE A 467 -3.72 -15.98 41.18
C ILE A 467 -3.73 -14.58 41.79
N LYS A 468 -4.10 -14.45 43.07
CA LYS A 468 -4.16 -13.15 43.76
C LYS A 468 -2.79 -12.46 43.77
N TRP A 469 -1.70 -13.21 43.95
CA TRP A 469 -0.35 -12.67 43.91
C TRP A 469 0.03 -12.19 42.50
N ILE A 470 -0.28 -12.97 41.45
CA ILE A 470 -0.04 -12.59 40.07
C ILE A 470 -0.77 -11.29 39.72
N ILE A 471 -2.05 -11.18 40.12
CA ILE A 471 -2.86 -9.97 39.88
C ILE A 471 -2.25 -8.77 40.59
N LYS A 472 -1.92 -8.90 41.90
CA LYS A 472 -1.31 -7.83 42.69
C LYS A 472 -0.01 -7.34 42.08
N LYS A 473 0.82 -8.25 41.57
CA LYS A 473 2.16 -7.93 41.03
C LYS A 473 2.10 -7.30 39.65
N TYR A 474 1.22 -7.76 38.74
CA TYR A 474 1.29 -7.43 37.31
C TYR A 474 0.11 -6.60 36.79
N PHE A 475 -0.92 -6.38 37.60
CA PHE A 475 -2.10 -5.62 37.22
C PHE A 475 -2.44 -4.54 38.27
N PRO A 476 -1.51 -3.63 38.59
CA PRO A 476 -1.77 -2.53 39.50
C PRO A 476 -2.83 -1.62 38.86
N GLN A 477 -3.58 -0.89 39.70
CA GLN A 477 -4.57 0.08 39.22
C GLN A 477 -3.97 1.46 38.98
N TYR A 478 -2.85 1.75 39.62
CA TYR A 478 -2.11 3.00 39.54
C TYR A 478 -0.66 2.71 39.19
N ASP A 479 -0.02 3.62 38.49
CA ASP A 479 1.42 3.57 38.23
C ASP A 479 2.23 4.07 39.44
N SER A 480 3.56 4.06 39.33
CA SER A 480 4.47 4.56 40.36
C SER A 480 4.31 6.05 40.66
N GLU A 481 3.71 6.82 39.75
CA GLU A 481 3.44 8.25 39.88
C GLU A 481 2.05 8.52 40.43
N GLY A 482 1.23 7.48 40.72
CA GLY A 482 -0.13 7.59 41.23
C GLY A 482 -1.20 7.83 40.16
N ASN A 483 -0.87 7.76 38.85
CA ASN A 483 -1.85 7.92 37.79
C ASN A 483 -2.66 6.63 37.60
N PHE A 484 -3.97 6.78 37.38
CA PHE A 484 -4.83 5.64 37.10
C PHE A 484 -4.59 5.07 35.70
N ILE A 485 -4.05 3.84 35.64
CA ILE A 485 -3.73 3.14 34.37
C ILE A 485 -4.84 2.20 33.91
N GLY A 486 -5.89 2.06 34.69
CA GLY A 486 -7.05 1.22 34.39
C GLY A 486 -6.94 -0.21 34.88
N LYS A 487 -8.10 -0.81 35.19
CA LYS A 487 -8.19 -2.20 35.64
C LYS A 487 -7.69 -3.16 34.55
N TRP A 488 -6.97 -4.21 34.98
CA TRP A 488 -6.50 -5.30 34.10
C TRP A 488 -5.52 -4.86 32.99
N THR A 489 -4.73 -3.82 33.25
CA THR A 489 -3.59 -3.44 32.40
C THR A 489 -2.35 -4.16 32.90
N LEU A 490 -1.71 -4.99 32.05
CA LEU A 490 -0.44 -5.62 32.38
C LEU A 490 0.63 -4.55 32.43
N VAL A 491 1.38 -4.54 33.53
CA VAL A 491 2.52 -3.64 33.74
C VAL A 491 3.77 -4.49 33.96
N GLY A 492 4.87 -4.11 33.35
CA GLY A 492 6.16 -4.73 33.55
C GLY A 492 6.74 -4.44 34.93
N PRO A 493 7.69 -5.22 35.42
CA PRO A 493 8.31 -5.04 36.72
C PRO A 493 8.92 -3.65 36.97
N ASN A 494 9.31 -2.94 35.92
CA ASN A 494 9.94 -1.62 36.00
C ASN A 494 8.95 -0.46 35.85
N ASP A 495 7.66 -0.70 35.92
CA ASP A 495 6.52 0.25 35.78
C ASP A 495 6.53 1.11 34.49
N LYS A 496 7.56 1.00 33.66
CA LYS A 496 7.74 1.79 32.43
C LYS A 496 6.97 1.22 31.23
N ASN A 497 6.74 -0.10 31.23
CA ASN A 497 6.12 -0.80 30.12
C ASN A 497 4.72 -1.25 30.47
N GLN A 498 3.72 -0.70 29.75
CA GLN A 498 2.32 -1.08 29.89
C GLN A 498 1.80 -1.74 28.63
N LEU A 499 1.00 -2.80 28.78
CA LEU A 499 0.36 -3.44 27.64
C LEU A 499 -0.78 -2.57 27.11
N PHE A 500 -0.74 -2.28 25.84
CA PHE A 500 -1.76 -1.49 25.14
C PHE A 500 -3.06 -2.29 24.98
N LYS A 501 -4.20 -1.66 25.26
CA LYS A 501 -5.54 -2.23 25.03
C LYS A 501 -6.13 -1.76 23.70
N MET A 502 -6.60 -2.68 22.86
CA MET A 502 -7.27 -2.32 21.62
C MET A 502 -8.56 -1.52 21.86
N SER A 503 -9.30 -1.82 22.93
CA SER A 503 -10.53 -1.13 23.29
C SER A 503 -10.36 0.37 23.56
N SER A 504 -9.14 0.82 23.90
CA SER A 504 -8.83 2.24 24.05
C SER A 504 -8.82 3.01 22.73
N ILE A 505 -8.64 2.32 21.57
CA ILE A 505 -8.58 2.97 20.27
C ILE A 505 -9.94 3.57 19.90
N PRO A 506 -10.03 4.88 19.61
CA PRO A 506 -11.26 5.49 19.13
C PRO A 506 -11.57 5.04 17.70
N ILE A 507 -12.83 4.72 17.43
CA ILE A 507 -13.29 4.50 16.06
C ILE A 507 -13.43 5.85 15.37
N ARG A 508 -12.81 5.98 14.20
CA ARG A 508 -12.80 7.21 13.41
C ARG A 508 -13.16 6.91 11.97
N ARG A 509 -13.86 7.82 11.31
CA ARG A 509 -14.18 7.69 9.90
C ARG A 509 -13.00 8.14 9.05
N TRP A 510 -12.75 7.42 7.96
CA TRP A 510 -11.77 7.82 6.95
C TRP A 510 -12.32 8.93 6.06
N ASN A 511 -11.52 9.95 5.79
CA ASN A 511 -11.86 10.96 4.81
C ASN A 511 -11.45 10.46 3.43
N LEU A 512 -12.45 9.99 2.67
CA LEU A 512 -12.25 9.48 1.31
C LEU A 512 -11.54 10.52 0.44
N ILE A 513 -10.57 10.08 -0.35
CA ILE A 513 -9.93 10.93 -1.35
C ILE A 513 -10.98 11.46 -2.34
N LYS A 514 -10.88 12.76 -2.66
CA LYS A 514 -11.75 13.33 -3.69
C LYS A 514 -11.39 12.70 -5.04
N PHE A 515 -12.37 12.21 -5.66
CA PHE A 515 -12.51 11.40 -6.85
C PHE A 515 -11.25 11.23 -7.74
N ASN A 516 -10.98 12.15 -8.66
CA ASN A 516 -9.84 12.13 -9.59
C ASN A 516 -8.62 12.94 -9.09
N TYR A 517 -8.63 13.39 -7.83
CA TYR A 517 -7.52 14.18 -7.32
C TYR A 517 -6.24 13.35 -7.26
N SER A 518 -5.15 13.95 -7.74
CA SER A 518 -3.82 13.35 -7.73
C SER A 518 -2.83 14.27 -7.02
N PRO A 519 -1.85 13.74 -6.28
CA PRO A 519 -0.80 14.56 -5.65
C PRO A 519 0.11 15.25 -6.68
N TYR A 520 0.06 14.82 -7.94
CA TYR A 520 0.77 15.47 -9.05
C TYR A 520 0.03 16.69 -9.61
N ASP A 521 -1.23 16.92 -9.21
CA ASP A 521 -1.97 18.13 -9.57
C ASP A 521 -1.60 19.27 -8.63
N VAL A 522 -0.91 20.27 -9.17
CA VAL A 522 -0.48 21.46 -8.40
C VAL A 522 -1.67 22.19 -7.78
N SER A 523 -2.81 22.23 -8.47
CA SER A 523 -4.03 22.90 -7.96
C SER A 523 -4.63 22.21 -6.74
N LYS A 524 -4.20 21.00 -6.40
CA LYS A 524 -4.70 20.18 -5.28
C LYS A 524 -3.69 20.05 -4.14
N THR A 525 -2.58 20.79 -4.18
CA THR A 525 -1.53 20.73 -3.15
C THR A 525 -2.09 20.99 -1.75
N GLU A 526 -2.81 22.09 -1.57
CA GLU A 526 -3.45 22.45 -0.29
C GLU A 526 -4.42 21.38 0.21
N TYR A 527 -5.22 20.79 -0.70
CA TYR A 527 -6.10 19.68 -0.36
C TYR A 527 -5.31 18.50 0.23
N PHE A 528 -4.19 18.09 -0.37
CA PHE A 528 -3.41 16.96 0.13
C PHE A 528 -2.68 17.28 1.43
N GLU A 529 -2.23 18.53 1.64
CA GLU A 529 -1.67 18.98 2.90
C GLU A 529 -2.71 18.94 4.03
N THR A 530 -3.88 19.50 3.79
CA THR A 530 -5.02 19.48 4.72
C THR A 530 -5.49 18.06 4.99
N ARG A 531 -5.62 17.22 3.95
CA ARG A 531 -5.99 15.82 4.09
C ARG A 531 -4.96 15.03 4.90
N SER A 532 -3.67 15.28 4.75
CA SER A 532 -2.62 14.60 5.53
C SER A 532 -2.72 14.90 7.03
N LYS A 533 -3.16 16.11 7.40
CA LYS A 533 -3.42 16.52 8.79
C LYS A 533 -4.74 15.94 9.33
N ASN A 534 -5.75 15.85 8.48
CA ASN A 534 -7.14 15.51 8.83
C ASN A 534 -7.64 14.24 8.14
N GLN A 535 -6.83 13.16 8.15
CA GLN A 535 -7.20 11.88 7.50
C GLN A 535 -8.43 11.21 8.13
N PHE A 536 -8.73 11.52 9.38
CA PHE A 536 -9.82 10.93 10.13
C PHE A 536 -10.76 11.99 10.68
N SER A 537 -12.06 11.78 10.52
CA SER A 537 -13.11 12.55 11.19
C SER A 537 -13.67 11.78 12.39
N ARG A 538 -14.31 12.50 13.34
CA ARG A 538 -15.12 11.87 14.39
C ARG A 538 -16.32 11.18 13.73
N ARG A 539 -16.67 9.99 14.20
CA ARG A 539 -17.94 9.33 13.86
C ARG A 539 -19.08 9.93 14.62
#